data_8b88642ec40d2a7bd4762002869f77c4
#
_entry.id   8b88642ec40d2a7bd4762002869f77c4
#
_cell.length_a   1.000
_cell.length_b   1.000
_cell.length_c   1.000
_cell.angle_alpha   90.00
_cell.angle_beta   90.00
_cell.angle_gamma   90.00
#
_symmetry.space_group_name_H-M   'P 1'
#
loop_
_entity.id
_entity.type
_entity.pdbx_description
1 polymer ?
#
loop_
_entity_poly.entity_id
_entity_poly.type
_entity_poly.pdbx_seq_one_letter_code
_entity_poly.pdbx_strand_id
1 'polypeptide(L)'
;MMIRTAACLALLLPLPAMAAPDAAQGRKLVETHKCETCHSQKVYGAEGAIYQRKDRRVTTWSKLKSQVAACNTMLGVGLFPDEEEHIAAFLNERWYKLPQK
;
A
#
# COMPACT_ATOMS: atom_id res chain seq x y z
N MET A 1 2.92 -31.37 -51.19
CA MET A 1 2.89 -29.94 -50.88
C MET A 1 2.62 -29.75 -49.42
N MET A 2 3.64 -29.47 -48.64
CA MET A 2 3.50 -29.25 -47.20
C MET A 2 3.21 -27.79 -46.97
N ILE A 3 1.99 -27.52 -46.56
CA ILE A 3 1.63 -26.19 -46.06
C ILE A 3 2.19 -26.12 -44.66
N ARG A 4 3.31 -25.43 -44.52
CA ARG A 4 3.78 -25.03 -43.20
C ARG A 4 2.94 -23.84 -42.77
N THR A 5 1.89 -24.13 -42.05
CA THR A 5 1.31 -23.11 -41.21
C THR A 5 2.34 -22.78 -40.15
N ALA A 6 3.06 -21.69 -40.35
CA ALA A 6 3.80 -21.09 -39.26
C ALA A 6 2.75 -20.64 -38.27
N ALA A 7 2.53 -21.44 -37.24
CA ALA A 7 1.82 -20.96 -36.07
C ALA A 7 2.71 -19.86 -35.50
N CYS A 8 2.37 -18.62 -35.78
CA CYS A 8 2.85 -17.52 -34.96
C CYS A 8 2.31 -17.77 -33.57
N LEU A 9 3.09 -18.46 -32.75
CA LEU A 9 2.94 -18.36 -31.33
C LEU A 9 3.21 -16.90 -31.01
N ALA A 10 2.16 -16.10 -30.98
CA ALA A 10 2.21 -14.84 -30.30
C ALA A 10 2.52 -15.20 -28.85
N LEU A 11 3.76 -15.08 -28.47
CA LEU A 11 4.14 -15.03 -27.08
C LEU A 11 3.44 -13.80 -26.51
N LEU A 12 2.24 -14.05 -26.02
CA LEU A 12 1.61 -13.12 -25.09
C LEU A 12 2.47 -13.15 -23.84
N LEU A 13 3.52 -12.36 -23.87
CA LEU A 13 4.20 -12.00 -22.62
C LEU A 13 3.16 -11.29 -21.79
N PRO A 14 2.82 -11.83 -20.60
CA PRO A 14 1.96 -11.07 -19.72
C PRO A 14 2.68 -9.76 -19.46
N LEU A 15 2.05 -8.66 -19.84
CA LEU A 15 2.44 -7.35 -19.36
C LEU A 15 2.56 -7.47 -17.84
N PRO A 16 3.64 -6.96 -17.22
CA PRO A 16 3.69 -6.92 -15.78
C PRO A 16 2.46 -6.14 -15.33
N ALA A 17 1.44 -6.88 -14.93
CA ALA A 17 0.32 -6.29 -14.25
C ALA A 17 0.91 -5.57 -13.05
N MET A 18 0.76 -4.25 -12.99
CA MET A 18 0.99 -3.51 -11.77
C MET A 18 0.12 -4.20 -10.74
N ALA A 19 0.76 -4.92 -9.82
CA ALA A 19 0.05 -5.62 -8.78
C ALA A 19 -0.81 -4.60 -8.03
N ALA A 20 -2.10 -4.89 -7.91
CA ALA A 20 -2.97 -4.08 -7.06
C ALA A 20 -2.38 -4.00 -5.66
N PRO A 21 -2.57 -2.89 -4.94
CA PRO A 21 -2.12 -2.77 -3.56
C PRO A 21 -2.59 -3.95 -2.71
N ASP A 22 -1.68 -4.58 -2.00
CA ASP A 22 -1.93 -5.81 -1.26
C ASP A 22 -1.85 -5.52 0.25
N ALA A 23 -3.01 -5.57 0.92
CA ALA A 23 -3.11 -5.32 2.35
C ALA A 23 -2.32 -6.32 3.19
N ALA A 24 -2.23 -7.59 2.77
CA ALA A 24 -1.47 -8.60 3.50
C ALA A 24 0.04 -8.30 3.49
N GLN A 25 0.56 -7.83 2.37
CA GLN A 25 1.94 -7.37 2.28
C GLN A 25 2.16 -6.09 3.08
N GLY A 26 1.19 -5.18 3.03
CA GLY A 26 1.20 -3.95 3.82
C GLY A 26 1.27 -4.23 5.31
N ARG A 27 0.52 -5.21 5.79
CA ARG A 27 0.56 -5.66 7.19
C ARG A 27 1.95 -6.14 7.58
N LYS A 28 2.58 -6.95 6.75
CA LYS A 28 3.95 -7.43 7.01
C LYS A 28 4.95 -6.28 7.09
N LEU A 29 4.81 -5.29 6.22
CA LEU A 29 5.69 -4.12 6.21
C LEU A 29 5.50 -3.26 7.46
N VAL A 30 4.25 -3.05 7.88
CA VAL A 30 3.93 -2.32 9.11
C VAL A 30 4.53 -3.02 10.33
N GLU A 31 4.43 -4.34 10.40
CA GLU A 31 5.01 -5.14 11.48
C GLU A 31 6.54 -5.10 11.45
N THR A 32 7.14 -5.28 10.27
CA THR A 32 8.60 -5.29 10.08
C THR A 32 9.23 -3.96 10.47
N HIS A 33 8.61 -2.85 10.09
CA HIS A 33 9.10 -1.50 10.36
C HIS A 33 8.58 -0.92 11.67
N LYS A 34 7.79 -1.67 12.41
CA LYS A 34 7.23 -1.28 13.74
C LYS A 34 6.49 0.05 13.71
N CYS A 35 5.74 0.31 12.63
CA CYS A 35 5.01 1.56 12.43
C CYS A 35 4.04 1.86 13.59
N GLU A 36 3.29 0.85 14.01
CA GLU A 36 2.28 0.99 15.06
C GLU A 36 2.91 1.26 16.43
N THR A 37 4.07 0.69 16.71
CA THR A 37 4.77 0.93 17.97
C THR A 37 5.10 2.42 18.12
N CYS A 38 5.60 3.03 17.06
CA CYS A 38 5.91 4.46 17.06
C CYS A 38 4.64 5.32 17.18
N HIS A 39 3.61 4.99 16.41
CA HIS A 39 2.34 5.72 16.44
C HIS A 39 1.65 5.62 17.80
N SER A 40 1.63 4.46 18.41
CA SER A 40 1.02 4.27 19.72
C SER A 40 1.76 5.00 20.83
N GLN A 41 3.09 4.96 20.80
CA GLN A 41 3.90 5.53 21.88
C GLN A 41 4.08 7.05 21.79
N LYS A 42 4.24 7.57 20.57
CA LYS A 42 4.60 8.99 20.39
C LYS A 42 3.40 9.90 20.21
N VAL A 43 2.29 9.37 19.74
CA VAL A 43 1.24 10.25 19.29
C VAL A 43 -0.05 10.15 20.11
N TYR A 44 -0.71 9.01 20.25
CA TYR A 44 -2.06 9.06 20.83
C TYR A 44 -2.60 7.72 21.36
N GLY A 45 -1.90 7.08 22.24
CA GLY A 45 -2.52 6.00 23.01
C GLY A 45 -2.68 4.67 22.25
N ALA A 46 -3.89 4.16 22.17
CA ALA A 46 -4.15 2.82 21.65
C ALA A 46 -3.78 2.66 20.18
N GLU A 47 -3.41 1.44 19.78
CA GLU A 47 -3.17 1.07 18.39
C GLU A 47 -4.36 1.48 17.51
N GLY A 48 -4.06 2.16 16.42
CA GLY A 48 -5.06 2.59 15.47
C GLY A 48 -5.79 3.90 15.80
N ALA A 49 -5.64 4.43 17.01
CA ALA A 49 -6.32 5.66 17.41
C ALA A 49 -5.99 6.85 16.51
N ILE A 50 -4.74 6.96 16.08
CA ILE A 50 -4.27 8.04 15.20
C ILE A 50 -5.03 8.07 13.87
N TYR A 51 -5.47 6.92 13.37
CA TYR A 51 -6.16 6.81 12.08
C TYR A 51 -7.66 7.09 12.17
N GLN A 52 -8.21 7.05 13.37
CA GLN A 52 -9.66 7.15 13.62
C GLN A 52 -10.09 8.47 14.26
N ARG A 53 -9.20 9.42 14.33
CA ARG A 53 -9.51 10.73 14.90
C ARG A 53 -10.56 11.44 14.04
N LYS A 54 -11.48 12.15 14.70
CA LYS A 54 -12.53 12.92 14.01
C LYS A 54 -11.97 14.08 13.19
N ASP A 55 -10.86 14.65 13.63
CA ASP A 55 -10.17 15.76 12.98
C ASP A 55 -9.06 15.31 12.02
N ARG A 56 -9.04 14.02 11.66
CA ARG A 56 -8.02 13.49 10.75
C ARG A 56 -8.06 14.19 9.39
N ARG A 57 -6.87 14.47 8.86
CA ARG A 57 -6.73 15.08 7.52
C ARG A 57 -6.85 14.07 6.39
N VAL A 58 -6.63 12.81 6.67
CA VAL A 58 -6.71 11.72 5.69
C VAL A 58 -8.16 11.30 5.55
N THR A 59 -8.79 11.77 4.50
CA THR A 59 -10.21 11.53 4.21
C THR A 59 -10.46 10.90 2.84
N THR A 60 -9.42 10.67 2.06
CA THR A 60 -9.50 10.02 0.74
C THR A 60 -8.36 9.04 0.57
N TRP A 61 -8.54 8.09 -0.34
CA TRP A 61 -7.49 7.13 -0.69
C TRP A 61 -6.20 7.82 -1.16
N SER A 62 -6.34 8.84 -2.00
CA SER A 62 -5.19 9.62 -2.47
C SER A 62 -4.43 10.28 -1.33
N LYS A 63 -5.14 10.87 -0.38
CA LYS A 63 -4.52 11.48 0.80
C LYS A 63 -3.84 10.45 1.69
N LEU A 64 -4.43 9.25 1.83
CA LEU A 64 -3.81 8.16 2.59
C LEU A 64 -2.48 7.75 1.97
N LYS A 65 -2.45 7.53 0.66
CA LYS A 65 -1.20 7.20 -0.03
C LYS A 65 -0.14 8.29 0.14
N SER A 66 -0.54 9.54 -0.01
CA SER A 66 0.37 10.69 0.18
C SER A 66 0.91 10.77 1.61
N GLN A 67 0.08 10.48 2.60
CA GLN A 67 0.51 10.48 4.00
C GLN A 67 1.52 9.38 4.29
N VAL A 68 1.30 8.18 3.76
CA VAL A 68 2.26 7.07 3.91
C VAL A 68 3.59 7.44 3.27
N ALA A 69 3.56 8.01 2.06
CA ALA A 69 4.77 8.46 1.37
C ALA A 69 5.51 9.54 2.17
N ALA A 70 4.80 10.50 2.73
CA ALA A 70 5.38 11.55 3.55
C ALA A 70 6.04 10.98 4.81
N CYS A 71 5.38 10.05 5.49
CA CYS A 71 5.95 9.39 6.67
C CYS A 71 7.19 8.57 6.31
N ASN A 72 7.18 7.86 5.19
CA ASN A 72 8.35 7.13 4.70
C ASN A 72 9.54 8.07 4.50
N THR A 73 9.32 9.20 3.85
CA THR A 73 10.37 10.20 3.60
C THR A 73 10.87 10.82 4.91
N MET A 74 9.95 11.27 5.76
CA MET A 74 10.29 11.95 7.01
C MET A 74 11.04 11.05 7.99
N LEU A 75 10.69 9.79 8.04
CA LEU A 75 11.30 8.83 8.98
C LEU A 75 12.47 8.05 8.37
N GLY A 76 12.73 8.24 7.08
CA GLY A 76 13.81 7.55 6.39
C GLY A 76 13.67 6.02 6.39
N VAL A 77 12.44 5.52 6.24
CA VAL A 77 12.16 4.08 6.32
C VAL A 77 12.74 3.31 5.14
N GLY A 78 12.84 3.96 3.97
CA GLY A 78 13.42 3.34 2.77
C GLY A 78 12.46 2.44 2.00
N LEU A 79 11.16 2.71 2.08
CA LEU A 79 10.16 1.96 1.35
C LEU A 79 10.13 2.35 -0.13
N PHE A 80 9.91 1.35 -0.99
CA PHE A 80 9.62 1.58 -2.41
C PHE A 80 8.17 2.04 -2.61
N PRO A 81 7.83 2.70 -3.74
CA PRO A 81 6.47 3.20 -3.99
C PRO A 81 5.37 2.13 -3.91
N ASP A 82 5.63 0.92 -4.38
CA ASP A 82 4.68 -0.19 -4.27
C ASP A 82 4.48 -0.63 -2.81
N GLU A 83 5.54 -0.61 -2.03
CA GLU A 83 5.47 -0.92 -0.60
C GLU A 83 4.65 0.13 0.16
N GLU A 84 4.79 1.40 -0.19
CA GLU A 84 3.96 2.47 0.38
C GLU A 84 2.48 2.22 0.08
N GLU A 85 2.15 1.81 -1.14
CA GLU A 85 0.76 1.49 -1.50
C GLU A 85 0.22 0.25 -0.78
N HIS A 86 1.05 -0.77 -0.57
CA HIS A 86 0.65 -1.93 0.22
C HIS A 86 0.34 -1.54 1.66
N ILE A 87 1.13 -0.69 2.25
CA ILE A 87 0.87 -0.16 3.60
C ILE A 87 -0.43 0.65 3.63
N ALA A 88 -0.63 1.52 2.64
CA ALA A 88 -1.87 2.28 2.54
C ALA A 88 -3.09 1.35 2.44
N ALA A 89 -3.00 0.28 1.63
CA ALA A 89 -4.07 -0.70 1.51
C ALA A 89 -4.37 -1.40 2.85
N PHE A 90 -3.36 -1.77 3.60
CA PHE A 90 -3.54 -2.36 4.92
C PHE A 90 -4.21 -1.37 5.90
N LEU A 91 -3.71 -0.16 5.98
CA LEU A 91 -4.30 0.88 6.86
C LEU A 91 -5.74 1.17 6.48
N ASN A 92 -6.03 1.19 5.19
CA ASN A 92 -7.40 1.41 4.71
C ASN A 92 -8.33 0.26 5.08
N GLU A 93 -7.91 -0.96 4.85
CA GLU A 93 -8.70 -2.15 5.19
C GLU A 93 -8.95 -2.24 6.70
N ARG A 94 -7.95 -1.96 7.49
CA ARG A 94 -8.00 -2.08 8.95
C ARG A 94 -8.71 -0.91 9.64
N TRP A 95 -8.43 0.32 9.20
CA TRP A 95 -8.81 1.52 9.94
C TRP A 95 -9.66 2.52 9.17
N TYR A 96 -9.22 2.98 8.01
CA TYR A 96 -9.85 4.11 7.32
C TYR A 96 -11.14 3.76 6.60
N LYS A 97 -11.23 2.59 5.96
CA LYS A 97 -12.40 2.14 5.19
C LYS A 97 -12.83 3.11 4.08
N LEU A 98 -11.86 3.72 3.42
CA LEU A 98 -12.10 4.69 2.35
C LEU A 98 -12.31 4.00 1.00
N PRO A 99 -13.16 4.57 0.11
CA PRO A 99 -13.22 4.11 -1.28
C PRO A 99 -11.88 4.31 -1.98
N GLN A 100 -11.39 3.28 -2.65
CA GLN A 100 -10.15 3.33 -3.42
C GLN A 100 -10.41 3.84 -4.84
N LYS A 101 -10.79 5.08 -4.97
CA LYS A 101 -11.03 5.72 -6.25
C LYS A 101 -10.14 6.92 -6.44
#